data_250d6d7e3638156bf24761bd3a16b6ad
#
_entry.id   250d6d7e3638156bf24761bd3a16b6ad
#
_cell.length_a   1.000
_cell.length_b   1.000
_cell.length_c   1.000
_cell.angle_alpha   90.00
_cell.angle_beta   90.00
_cell.angle_gamma   90.00
#
_symmetry.space_group_name_H-M   'P 1'
#
loop_
_entity.id
_entity.type
_entity.pdbx_description
1 polymer ?
#
loop_
_entity_poly.entity_id
_entity_poly.type
_entity_poly.pdbx_seq_one_letter_code
_entity_poly.pdbx_strand_id
1 'polypeptide(L)'
;MPKLSESHDHRPAPTRRVSTPKVRQRAEQQRSHDTRAALITTARRLFAEQGYHATGTGEIVELAQVTRGALYHHFNNKEDMFEAVYRQAERELTQEAQAATLAMRGQTSRRVIGSLDAYLKLLSSRHDLQRILLVDGPAVLGWERWSAIRSEYELASWSRTLALLIERGQMVPAPIEPMAQIIMSAINGAILAVAHATDPETRLDEMAQALTLLIGGLMRQDTRPSATDHAST
;
A
#
# COMPACT_ATOMS: atom_id res chain seq x y z
N MET A 1 64.69 26.78 55.00
CA MET A 1 63.20 26.77 54.75
C MET A 1 63.00 27.05 53.29
N PRO A 2 62.74 25.96 52.41
CA PRO A 2 62.36 26.17 51.02
C PRO A 2 60.85 26.28 50.90
N LYS A 3 60.41 27.27 50.04
CA LYS A 3 59.02 27.53 49.74
C LYS A 3 58.46 26.41 48.81
N LEU A 4 57.29 25.82 49.20
CA LEU A 4 56.50 24.92 48.39
C LEU A 4 55.89 25.68 47.24
N SER A 5 56.13 25.21 45.99
CA SER A 5 55.47 25.68 44.75
C SER A 5 54.14 24.94 44.61
N GLU A 6 53.03 25.72 44.62
CA GLU A 6 51.72 25.23 44.25
C GLU A 6 51.65 24.98 42.74
N SER A 7 51.52 23.70 42.36
CA SER A 7 51.23 23.32 40.99
C SER A 7 49.71 23.49 40.71
N HIS A 8 49.37 24.50 39.91
CA HIS A 8 48.04 24.69 39.38
C HIS A 8 47.72 23.57 38.35
N ASP A 9 46.85 22.65 38.76
CA ASP A 9 46.26 21.65 37.87
C ASP A 9 45.30 22.34 36.90
N HIS A 10 45.78 22.58 35.68
CA HIS A 10 45.00 23.20 34.59
C HIS A 10 44.24 22.11 33.86
N ARG A 11 43.04 21.69 34.38
CA ARG A 11 42.11 20.85 33.64
C ARG A 11 41.57 21.64 32.44
N PRO A 12 41.77 21.17 31.19
CA PRO A 12 41.17 21.82 30.03
C PRO A 12 39.65 21.62 30.08
N ALA A 13 38.93 22.75 29.89
CA ALA A 13 37.48 22.76 29.77
C ALA A 13 36.98 21.87 28.61
N PRO A 14 35.83 21.21 28.74
CA PRO A 14 35.33 20.33 27.68
C PRO A 14 35.06 21.14 26.43
N THR A 15 35.81 20.86 25.36
CA THR A 15 35.60 21.46 24.04
C THR A 15 34.21 21.11 23.51
N ARG A 16 33.32 22.11 23.51
CA ARG A 16 31.99 22.03 22.90
C ARG A 16 32.16 21.75 21.41
N ARG A 17 31.89 20.50 20.97
CA ARG A 17 31.92 20.09 19.56
C ARG A 17 30.94 20.99 18.79
N VAL A 18 31.44 21.95 18.04
CA VAL A 18 30.63 22.75 17.12
C VAL A 18 30.32 21.87 15.91
N SER A 19 29.08 21.40 15.83
CA SER A 19 28.61 20.64 14.67
C SER A 19 28.66 21.53 13.43
N THR A 20 29.27 21.03 12.35
CA THR A 20 29.35 21.77 11.07
C THR A 20 27.93 22.06 10.54
N PRO A 21 27.72 23.15 9.78
CA PRO A 21 26.40 23.51 9.23
C PRO A 21 25.70 22.38 8.51
N LYS A 22 26.42 21.53 7.76
CA LYS A 22 25.89 20.35 7.07
C LYS A 22 25.36 19.28 8.04
N VAL A 23 25.98 19.09 9.19
CA VAL A 23 25.52 18.13 10.22
C VAL A 23 24.25 18.63 10.88
N ARG A 24 24.14 19.92 11.18
CA ARG A 24 22.89 20.53 11.72
C ARG A 24 21.74 20.40 10.73
N GLN A 25 21.96 20.72 9.46
CA GLN A 25 20.94 20.63 8.42
C GLN A 25 20.44 19.20 8.23
N ARG A 26 21.33 18.21 8.22
CA ARG A 26 20.94 16.79 8.17
C ARG A 26 20.13 16.37 9.39
N ALA A 27 20.52 16.80 10.58
CA ALA A 27 19.79 16.50 11.81
C ALA A 27 18.40 17.16 11.85
N GLU A 28 18.24 18.34 11.29
CA GLU A 28 16.95 19.04 11.17
C GLU A 28 16.04 18.34 10.16
N GLN A 29 16.57 17.96 8.99
CA GLN A 29 15.83 17.18 8.00
C GLN A 29 15.38 15.81 8.55
N GLN A 30 16.25 15.11 9.29
CA GLN A 30 15.90 13.85 9.92
C GLN A 30 14.79 14.01 10.95
N ARG A 31 14.86 14.99 11.85
CA ARG A 31 13.79 15.28 12.82
C ARG A 31 12.46 15.62 12.14
N SER A 32 12.52 16.41 11.07
CA SER A 32 11.33 16.75 10.27
C SER A 32 10.70 15.49 9.65
N HIS A 33 11.51 14.61 9.09
CA HIS A 33 11.08 13.33 8.55
C HIS A 33 10.46 12.43 9.65
N ASP A 34 11.13 12.31 10.79
CA ASP A 34 10.67 11.50 11.92
C ASP A 34 9.33 12.01 12.48
N THR A 35 9.18 13.32 12.61
CA THR A 35 7.93 13.97 13.03
C THR A 35 6.79 13.67 12.04
N ARG A 36 7.06 13.80 10.74
CA ARG A 36 6.06 13.49 9.70
C ARG A 36 5.67 12.01 9.72
N ALA A 37 6.62 11.11 9.90
CA ALA A 37 6.38 9.68 10.00
C ALA A 37 5.54 9.32 11.24
N ALA A 38 5.82 9.92 12.40
CA ALA A 38 5.05 9.74 13.62
C ALA A 38 3.58 10.20 13.45
N LEU A 39 3.36 11.36 12.81
CA LEU A 39 2.02 11.86 12.49
C LEU A 39 1.25 10.90 11.57
N ILE A 40 1.87 10.42 10.49
CA ILE A 40 1.24 9.49 9.55
C ILE A 40 0.91 8.15 10.24
N THR A 41 1.83 7.61 11.04
CA THR A 41 1.62 6.32 11.74
C THR A 41 0.47 6.42 12.73
N THR A 42 0.42 7.51 13.52
CA THR A 42 -0.65 7.74 14.48
C THR A 42 -1.99 7.98 13.80
N ALA A 43 -2.01 8.83 12.77
CA ALA A 43 -3.22 9.11 11.99
C ALA A 43 -3.76 7.84 11.31
N ARG A 44 -2.89 7.01 10.74
CA ARG A 44 -3.27 5.72 10.13
C ARG A 44 -3.99 4.83 11.11
N ARG A 45 -3.43 4.67 12.32
CA ARG A 45 -4.05 3.85 13.36
C ARG A 45 -5.44 4.38 13.72
N LEU A 46 -5.57 5.66 13.98
CA LEU A 46 -6.85 6.27 14.35
C LEU A 46 -7.87 6.21 13.21
N PHE A 47 -7.47 6.48 11.96
CA PHE A 47 -8.37 6.33 10.80
C PHE A 47 -8.82 4.88 10.61
N ALA A 48 -7.97 3.91 10.85
CA ALA A 48 -8.35 2.50 10.79
C ALA A 48 -9.33 2.10 11.89
N GLU A 49 -9.09 2.55 13.14
CA GLU A 49 -9.90 2.18 14.31
C GLU A 49 -11.27 2.87 14.32
N GLN A 50 -11.33 4.18 14.13
CA GLN A 50 -12.56 4.98 14.30
C GLN A 50 -13.03 5.69 13.03
N GLY A 51 -12.25 5.67 11.95
CA GLY A 51 -12.53 6.30 10.66
C GLY A 51 -12.13 7.77 10.59
N TYR A 52 -12.14 8.29 9.36
CA TYR A 52 -11.71 9.66 9.10
C TYR A 52 -12.53 10.70 9.87
N HIS A 53 -13.87 10.61 9.83
CA HIS A 53 -14.72 11.66 10.37
C HIS A 53 -14.62 11.78 11.90
N ALA A 54 -14.54 10.65 12.61
CA ALA A 54 -14.43 10.64 14.07
C ALA A 54 -13.03 11.02 14.58
N THR A 55 -11.98 10.91 13.76
CA THR A 55 -10.62 11.23 14.15
C THR A 55 -10.38 12.75 14.17
N GLY A 56 -9.98 13.29 15.31
CA GLY A 56 -9.61 14.70 15.49
C GLY A 56 -8.10 14.95 15.31
N THR A 57 -7.72 16.09 14.70
CA THR A 57 -6.29 16.47 14.59
C THR A 57 -5.62 16.70 15.96
N GLY A 58 -6.39 17.12 16.96
CA GLY A 58 -5.92 17.26 18.35
C GLY A 58 -5.46 15.94 18.96
N GLU A 59 -6.28 14.89 18.80
CA GLU A 59 -5.98 13.53 19.24
C GLU A 59 -4.72 12.97 18.56
N ILE A 60 -4.60 13.19 17.23
CA ILE A 60 -3.41 12.77 16.48
C ILE A 60 -2.15 13.42 17.03
N VAL A 61 -2.17 14.73 17.28
CA VAL A 61 -1.04 15.51 17.83
C VAL A 61 -0.63 15.01 19.21
N GLU A 62 -1.61 14.76 20.08
CA GLU A 62 -1.38 14.27 21.45
C GLU A 62 -0.74 12.87 21.42
N LEU A 63 -1.32 11.93 20.69
CA LEU A 63 -0.82 10.56 20.62
C LEU A 63 0.50 10.42 19.84
N ALA A 64 0.75 11.28 18.86
CA ALA A 64 2.04 11.35 18.16
C ALA A 64 3.12 12.07 18.99
N GLN A 65 2.77 12.65 20.13
CA GLN A 65 3.68 13.43 21.00
C GLN A 65 4.39 14.57 20.25
N VAL A 66 3.67 15.27 19.39
CA VAL A 66 4.17 16.41 18.62
C VAL A 66 3.35 17.68 18.92
N THR A 67 3.84 18.84 18.49
CA THR A 67 3.09 20.09 18.66
C THR A 67 2.08 20.27 17.53
N ARG A 68 1.00 21.03 17.80
CA ARG A 68 0.03 21.44 16.77
C ARG A 68 0.69 22.22 15.63
N GLY A 69 1.69 23.04 15.94
CA GLY A 69 2.50 23.77 14.94
C GLY A 69 3.28 22.83 14.03
N ALA A 70 3.83 21.73 14.57
CA ALA A 70 4.52 20.73 13.79
C ALA A 70 3.56 20.00 12.80
N LEU A 71 2.32 19.72 13.21
CA LEU A 71 1.31 19.15 12.32
C LEU A 71 1.06 20.07 11.12
N TYR A 72 0.75 21.35 11.36
CA TYR A 72 0.45 22.31 10.29
C TYR A 72 1.69 22.75 9.48
N HIS A 73 2.88 22.46 9.96
CA HIS A 73 4.11 22.57 9.17
C HIS A 73 4.20 21.47 8.10
N HIS A 74 3.66 20.27 8.38
CA HIS A 74 3.73 19.11 7.49
C HIS A 74 2.48 18.89 6.63
N PHE A 75 1.31 19.32 7.10
CA PHE A 75 0.02 19.10 6.44
C PHE A 75 -0.85 20.35 6.54
N ASN A 76 -1.40 20.82 5.42
CA ASN A 76 -2.26 21.99 5.40
C ASN A 76 -3.58 21.77 6.18
N ASN A 77 -4.09 20.53 6.14
CA ASN A 77 -5.34 20.14 6.78
C ASN A 77 -5.37 18.61 7.06
N LYS A 78 -6.46 18.12 7.63
CA LYS A 78 -6.64 16.69 7.92
C LYS A 78 -6.75 15.83 6.65
N GLU A 79 -7.29 16.38 5.56
CA GLU A 79 -7.42 15.70 4.28
C GLU A 79 -6.05 15.44 3.64
N ASP A 80 -5.14 16.44 3.65
CA ASP A 80 -3.76 16.25 3.17
C ASP A 80 -3.03 15.15 3.96
N MET A 81 -3.26 15.09 5.28
CA MET A 81 -2.70 14.04 6.12
C MET A 81 -3.33 12.68 5.78
N PHE A 82 -4.63 12.64 5.55
CA PHE A 82 -5.33 11.42 5.13
C PHE A 82 -4.80 10.93 3.77
N GLU A 83 -4.58 11.81 2.80
CA GLU A 83 -3.96 11.42 1.53
C GLU A 83 -2.59 10.81 1.72
N ALA A 84 -1.76 11.37 2.61
CA ALA A 84 -0.44 10.80 2.89
C ALA A 84 -0.53 9.39 3.51
N VAL A 85 -1.51 9.15 4.39
CA VAL A 85 -1.84 7.83 4.94
C VAL A 85 -2.35 6.90 3.84
N TYR A 86 -3.26 7.36 3.01
CA TYR A 86 -3.82 6.62 1.87
C TYR A 86 -2.72 6.15 0.92
N ARG A 87 -1.83 7.07 0.49
CA ARG A 87 -0.69 6.75 -0.38
C ARG A 87 0.29 5.77 0.25
N GLN A 88 0.46 5.80 1.56
CA GLN A 88 1.29 4.82 2.27
C GLN A 88 0.62 3.43 2.27
N ALA A 89 -0.67 3.37 2.52
CA ALA A 89 -1.45 2.14 2.50
C ALA A 89 -1.46 1.48 1.10
N GLU A 90 -1.62 2.28 0.03
CA GLU A 90 -1.53 1.81 -1.36
C GLU A 90 -0.15 1.23 -1.71
N ARG A 91 0.93 1.91 -1.29
CA ARG A 91 2.30 1.39 -1.49
C ARG A 91 2.52 0.06 -0.78
N GLU A 92 2.09 -0.05 0.47
CA GLU A 92 2.21 -1.26 1.28
C GLU A 92 1.45 -2.43 0.62
N LEU A 93 0.19 -2.22 0.27
CA LEU A 93 -0.64 -3.22 -0.40
C LEU A 93 -0.02 -3.68 -1.73
N THR A 94 0.45 -2.72 -2.54
CA THR A 94 1.08 -3.02 -3.83
C THR A 94 2.36 -3.83 -3.65
N GLN A 95 3.20 -3.50 -2.67
CA GLN A 95 4.44 -4.23 -2.38
C GLN A 95 4.16 -5.65 -1.88
N GLU A 96 3.21 -5.83 -0.97
CA GLU A 96 2.82 -7.14 -0.45
C GLU A 96 2.23 -8.02 -1.57
N ALA A 97 1.35 -7.48 -2.41
CA ALA A 97 0.78 -8.17 -3.55
C ALA A 97 1.85 -8.58 -4.59
N GLN A 98 2.79 -7.69 -4.88
CA GLN A 98 3.91 -7.99 -5.78
C GLN A 98 4.81 -9.10 -5.21
N ALA A 99 5.15 -9.04 -3.93
CA ALA A 99 5.95 -10.08 -3.27
C ALA A 99 5.25 -11.45 -3.33
N ALA A 100 3.95 -11.50 -3.05
CA ALA A 100 3.16 -12.74 -3.18
C ALA A 100 3.18 -13.28 -4.62
N THR A 101 3.02 -12.42 -5.63
CA THR A 101 3.05 -12.79 -7.04
C THR A 101 4.42 -13.32 -7.49
N LEU A 102 5.51 -12.71 -7.01
CA LEU A 102 6.88 -13.15 -7.34
C LEU A 102 7.21 -14.52 -6.71
N ALA A 103 6.64 -14.84 -5.57
CA ALA A 103 6.81 -16.15 -4.92
C ALA A 103 6.11 -17.29 -5.67
N MET A 104 5.15 -17.00 -6.55
CA MET A 104 4.40 -18.01 -7.29
C MET A 104 5.20 -18.57 -8.47
N ARG A 105 5.17 -19.90 -8.63
CA ARG A 105 5.76 -20.64 -9.76
C ARG A 105 4.71 -21.00 -10.80
N GLY A 106 5.13 -21.14 -12.06
CA GLY A 106 4.26 -21.63 -13.14
C GLY A 106 4.05 -20.64 -14.29
N GLN A 107 3.12 -20.97 -15.18
CA GLN A 107 2.75 -20.15 -16.34
C GLN A 107 2.13 -18.82 -15.88
N THR A 108 2.28 -17.78 -16.72
CA THR A 108 1.82 -16.42 -16.40
C THR A 108 0.33 -16.37 -16.05
N SER A 109 -0.52 -17.07 -16.81
CA SER A 109 -1.97 -17.14 -16.57
C SER A 109 -2.32 -17.73 -15.19
N ARG A 110 -1.67 -18.84 -14.78
CA ARG A 110 -1.85 -19.41 -13.43
C ARG A 110 -1.36 -18.48 -12.33
N ARG A 111 -0.26 -17.76 -12.58
CA ARG A 111 0.27 -16.79 -11.62
C ARG A 111 -0.70 -15.61 -11.42
N VAL A 112 -1.36 -15.15 -12.49
CA VAL A 112 -2.36 -14.07 -12.39
C VAL A 112 -3.54 -14.50 -11.54
N ILE A 113 -4.10 -15.69 -11.79
CA ILE A 113 -5.22 -16.22 -11.01
C ILE A 113 -4.82 -16.45 -9.55
N GLY A 114 -3.65 -17.06 -9.30
CA GLY A 114 -3.14 -17.25 -7.94
C GLY A 114 -2.81 -15.96 -7.22
N SER A 115 -2.31 -14.93 -7.92
CA SER A 115 -2.05 -13.61 -7.34
C SER A 115 -3.33 -12.88 -6.97
N LEU A 116 -4.42 -13.09 -7.71
CA LEU A 116 -5.73 -12.56 -7.39
C LEU A 116 -6.27 -13.14 -6.08
N ASP A 117 -6.23 -14.47 -5.92
CA ASP A 117 -6.62 -15.14 -4.68
C ASP A 117 -5.80 -14.65 -3.47
N ALA A 118 -4.47 -14.56 -3.63
CA ALA A 118 -3.60 -14.04 -2.59
C ALA A 118 -3.91 -12.56 -2.23
N TYR A 119 -4.20 -11.74 -3.23
CA TYR A 119 -4.58 -10.33 -3.02
C TYR A 119 -5.93 -10.21 -2.28
N LEU A 120 -6.92 -11.00 -2.66
CA LEU A 120 -8.22 -11.03 -1.98
C LEU A 120 -8.07 -11.46 -0.52
N LYS A 121 -7.33 -12.53 -0.24
CA LYS A 121 -7.05 -13.00 1.12
C LYS A 121 -6.30 -11.95 1.94
N LEU A 122 -5.28 -11.35 1.35
CA LEU A 122 -4.51 -10.28 1.99
C LEU A 122 -5.42 -9.12 2.40
N LEU A 123 -6.17 -8.57 1.46
CA LEU A 123 -6.99 -7.39 1.74
C LEU A 123 -8.21 -7.72 2.61
N SER A 124 -8.77 -8.94 2.51
CA SER A 124 -9.85 -9.39 3.40
C SER A 124 -9.39 -9.55 4.85
N SER A 125 -8.12 -9.88 5.10
CA SER A 125 -7.56 -9.97 6.45
C SER A 125 -7.10 -8.62 7.03
N ARG A 126 -7.01 -7.57 6.21
CA ARG A 126 -6.46 -6.26 6.57
C ARG A 126 -7.57 -5.20 6.69
N HIS A 127 -8.33 -5.25 7.80
CA HIS A 127 -9.44 -4.31 8.03
C HIS A 127 -8.98 -2.84 8.05
N ASP A 128 -7.75 -2.56 8.47
CA ASP A 128 -7.14 -1.24 8.41
C ASP A 128 -7.05 -0.72 6.97
N LEU A 129 -6.57 -1.56 6.05
CA LEU A 129 -6.47 -1.22 4.63
C LEU A 129 -7.85 -1.11 3.96
N GLN A 130 -8.78 -2.03 4.27
CA GLN A 130 -10.14 -1.95 3.74
C GLN A 130 -10.79 -0.61 4.06
N ARG A 131 -10.75 -0.19 5.32
CA ARG A 131 -11.37 1.07 5.76
C ARG A 131 -10.73 2.27 5.07
N ILE A 132 -9.41 2.38 5.11
CA ILE A 132 -8.68 3.50 4.54
C ILE A 132 -8.83 3.56 3.02
N LEU A 133 -8.65 2.42 2.33
CA LEU A 133 -8.56 2.39 0.86
C LEU A 133 -9.92 2.34 0.16
N LEU A 134 -10.88 1.59 0.72
CA LEU A 134 -12.13 1.29 0.02
C LEU A 134 -13.34 2.05 0.57
N VAL A 135 -13.34 2.42 1.85
CA VAL A 135 -14.46 3.11 2.49
C VAL A 135 -14.18 4.61 2.58
N ASP A 136 -13.17 5.00 3.35
CA ASP A 136 -12.85 6.41 3.60
C ASP A 136 -12.17 7.08 2.39
N GLY A 137 -11.34 6.33 1.62
CA GLY A 137 -10.61 6.86 0.49
C GLY A 137 -11.48 7.61 -0.53
N PRO A 138 -12.45 6.96 -1.18
CA PRO A 138 -13.33 7.63 -2.15
C PRO A 138 -14.21 8.70 -1.51
N ALA A 139 -14.63 8.52 -0.26
CA ALA A 139 -15.50 9.46 0.45
C ALA A 139 -14.78 10.77 0.83
N VAL A 140 -13.50 10.69 1.20
CA VAL A 140 -12.69 11.83 1.67
C VAL A 140 -11.99 12.54 0.51
N LEU A 141 -11.33 11.79 -0.39
CA LEU A 141 -10.56 12.37 -1.48
C LEU A 141 -11.41 12.77 -2.68
N GLY A 142 -12.63 12.27 -2.78
CA GLY A 142 -13.46 12.40 -3.97
C GLY A 142 -12.96 11.52 -5.13
N TRP A 143 -13.86 11.27 -6.10
CA TRP A 143 -13.59 10.31 -7.19
C TRP A 143 -12.34 10.62 -8.00
N GLU A 144 -12.15 11.86 -8.39
CA GLU A 144 -11.07 12.27 -9.27
C GLU A 144 -9.69 12.03 -8.64
N ARG A 145 -9.47 12.52 -7.41
CA ARG A 145 -8.20 12.42 -6.69
C ARG A 145 -7.92 10.97 -6.27
N TRP A 146 -8.95 10.29 -5.77
CA TRP A 146 -8.88 8.87 -5.40
C TRP A 146 -8.50 7.99 -6.59
N SER A 147 -9.17 8.14 -7.75
CA SER A 147 -8.88 7.33 -8.94
C SER A 147 -7.52 7.64 -9.54
N ALA A 148 -7.06 8.90 -9.50
CA ALA A 148 -5.73 9.30 -9.95
C ALA A 148 -4.64 8.61 -9.10
N ILE A 149 -4.76 8.64 -7.77
CA ILE A 149 -3.79 7.97 -6.89
C ILE A 149 -3.76 6.46 -7.16
N ARG A 150 -4.92 5.83 -7.27
CA ARG A 150 -4.97 4.39 -7.57
C ARG A 150 -4.34 4.04 -8.91
N SER A 151 -4.54 4.88 -9.92
CA SER A 151 -3.93 4.69 -11.23
C SER A 151 -2.40 4.71 -11.16
N GLU A 152 -1.82 5.54 -10.28
CA GLU A 152 -0.36 5.58 -10.09
C GLU A 152 0.21 4.24 -9.57
N TYR A 153 -0.53 3.54 -8.70
CA TYR A 153 -0.03 2.32 -8.03
C TYR A 153 -0.44 1.02 -8.72
N GLU A 154 -1.69 0.88 -9.09
CA GLU A 154 -2.27 -0.40 -9.54
C GLU A 154 -2.43 -0.50 -11.06
N LEU A 155 -2.95 0.54 -11.72
CA LEU A 155 -3.33 0.48 -13.13
C LEU A 155 -2.14 0.13 -14.04
N ALA A 156 -0.97 0.73 -13.80
CA ALA A 156 0.24 0.45 -14.59
C ALA A 156 0.71 -1.01 -14.42
N SER A 157 0.52 -1.60 -13.24
CA SER A 157 0.90 -3.00 -12.97
C SER A 157 -0.04 -3.97 -13.68
N TRP A 158 -1.35 -3.75 -13.56
CA TRP A 158 -2.35 -4.55 -14.25
C TRP A 158 -2.23 -4.43 -15.78
N SER A 159 -2.07 -3.21 -16.30
CA SER A 159 -1.91 -2.97 -17.74
C SER A 159 -0.70 -3.71 -18.33
N ARG A 160 0.44 -3.69 -17.64
CA ARG A 160 1.63 -4.47 -18.06
C ARG A 160 1.36 -5.98 -18.04
N THR A 161 0.66 -6.48 -17.02
CA THR A 161 0.33 -7.90 -16.91
C THR A 161 -0.59 -8.35 -18.04
N LEU A 162 -1.63 -7.57 -18.35
CA LEU A 162 -2.56 -7.87 -19.44
C LEU A 162 -1.87 -7.80 -20.79
N ALA A 163 -1.03 -6.77 -21.04
CA ALA A 163 -0.25 -6.67 -22.26
C ALA A 163 0.62 -7.92 -22.49
N LEU A 164 1.32 -8.37 -21.45
CA LEU A 164 2.16 -9.57 -21.51
C LEU A 164 1.35 -10.85 -21.81
N LEU A 165 0.17 -10.98 -21.23
CA LEU A 165 -0.72 -12.13 -21.48
C LEU A 165 -1.24 -12.14 -22.93
N ILE A 166 -1.61 -10.97 -23.47
CA ILE A 166 -2.04 -10.83 -24.85
C ILE A 166 -0.89 -11.12 -25.82
N GLU A 167 0.30 -10.54 -25.59
CA GLU A 167 1.50 -10.75 -26.39
C GLU A 167 1.89 -12.23 -26.45
N ARG A 168 1.76 -12.95 -25.35
CA ARG A 168 2.05 -14.40 -25.26
C ARG A 168 0.91 -15.27 -25.79
N GLY A 169 -0.17 -14.70 -26.31
CA GLY A 169 -1.33 -15.43 -26.79
C GLY A 169 -2.11 -16.17 -25.69
N GLN A 170 -1.87 -15.85 -24.42
CA GLN A 170 -2.52 -16.50 -23.27
C GLN A 170 -3.86 -15.83 -22.89
N MET A 171 -4.17 -14.67 -23.46
CA MET A 171 -5.40 -13.93 -23.26
C MET A 171 -5.98 -13.50 -24.61
N VAL A 172 -7.30 -13.35 -24.69
CA VAL A 172 -7.96 -12.75 -25.86
C VAL A 172 -7.55 -11.28 -26.02
N PRO A 173 -7.40 -10.76 -27.26
CA PRO A 173 -7.14 -9.34 -27.49
C PRO A 173 -8.24 -8.49 -26.83
N ALA A 174 -7.82 -7.48 -26.08
CA ALA A 174 -8.72 -6.58 -25.37
C ALA A 174 -8.10 -5.18 -25.25
N PRO A 175 -8.89 -4.10 -25.09
CA PRO A 175 -8.40 -2.80 -24.74
C PRO A 175 -7.81 -2.83 -23.32
N ILE A 176 -6.48 -2.70 -23.21
CA ILE A 176 -5.71 -3.01 -22.02
C ILE A 176 -6.14 -2.16 -20.81
N GLU A 177 -6.13 -0.84 -20.95
CA GLU A 177 -6.42 0.08 -19.84
C GLU A 177 -7.86 -0.04 -19.33
N PRO A 178 -8.92 -0.01 -20.18
CA PRO A 178 -10.28 -0.26 -19.75
C PRO A 178 -10.46 -1.62 -19.06
N MET A 179 -9.81 -2.67 -19.59
CA MET A 179 -9.88 -3.99 -19.00
C MET A 179 -9.23 -4.02 -17.60
N ALA A 180 -8.06 -3.38 -17.44
CA ALA A 180 -7.40 -3.25 -16.14
C ALA A 180 -8.32 -2.53 -15.13
N GLN A 181 -8.96 -1.42 -15.52
CA GLN A 181 -9.90 -0.68 -14.67
C GLN A 181 -11.10 -1.53 -14.25
N ILE A 182 -11.68 -2.30 -15.17
CA ILE A 182 -12.82 -3.19 -14.87
C ILE A 182 -12.39 -4.30 -13.89
N ILE A 183 -11.25 -4.94 -14.11
CA ILE A 183 -10.72 -5.98 -13.22
C ILE A 183 -10.48 -5.42 -11.81
N MET A 184 -9.84 -4.26 -11.70
CA MET A 184 -9.61 -3.59 -10.41
C MET A 184 -10.93 -3.27 -9.70
N SER A 185 -11.92 -2.77 -10.43
CA SER A 185 -13.25 -2.46 -9.88
C SER A 185 -13.98 -3.72 -9.39
N ALA A 186 -13.87 -4.82 -10.13
CA ALA A 186 -14.46 -6.10 -9.73
C ALA A 186 -13.81 -6.65 -8.46
N ILE A 187 -12.47 -6.57 -8.35
CA ILE A 187 -11.73 -6.99 -7.15
C ILE A 187 -12.16 -6.16 -5.93
N ASN A 188 -12.24 -4.84 -6.06
CA ASN A 188 -12.66 -3.97 -4.95
C ASN A 188 -14.11 -4.23 -4.53
N GLY A 189 -15.01 -4.42 -5.50
CA GLY A 189 -16.39 -4.79 -5.21
C GLY A 189 -16.49 -6.11 -4.45
N ALA A 190 -15.68 -7.12 -4.82
CA ALA A 190 -15.61 -8.39 -4.12
C ALA A 190 -15.15 -8.23 -2.66
N ILE A 191 -14.10 -7.42 -2.42
CA ILE A 191 -13.59 -7.19 -1.06
C ILE A 191 -14.61 -6.48 -0.19
N LEU A 192 -15.28 -5.46 -0.72
CA LEU A 192 -16.35 -4.77 0.00
C LEU A 192 -17.52 -5.72 0.31
N ALA A 193 -17.86 -6.62 -0.61
CA ALA A 193 -18.89 -7.63 -0.38
C ALA A 193 -18.49 -8.59 0.75
N VAL A 194 -17.21 -9.00 0.82
CA VAL A 194 -16.67 -9.81 1.93
C VAL A 194 -16.71 -9.05 3.25
N ALA A 195 -16.26 -7.78 3.25
CA ALA A 195 -16.22 -6.96 4.46
C ALA A 195 -17.59 -6.71 5.10
N HIS A 196 -18.66 -6.74 4.31
CA HIS A 196 -20.04 -6.52 4.78
C HIS A 196 -20.86 -7.81 4.91
N ALA A 197 -20.25 -8.98 4.70
CA ALA A 197 -20.94 -10.25 4.78
C ALA A 197 -21.18 -10.70 6.22
N THR A 198 -22.28 -11.41 6.46
CA THR A 198 -22.55 -12.06 7.75
C THR A 198 -21.58 -13.23 8.00
N ASP A 199 -21.17 -13.93 6.93
CA ASP A 199 -20.15 -14.96 6.91
C ASP A 199 -19.04 -14.55 5.93
N PRO A 200 -17.99 -13.87 6.40
CA PRO A 200 -16.91 -13.39 5.54
C PRO A 200 -16.08 -14.50 4.90
N GLU A 201 -15.90 -15.65 5.58
CA GLU A 201 -15.10 -16.76 5.06
C GLU A 201 -15.76 -17.40 3.84
N THR A 202 -17.03 -17.79 3.97
CA THR A 202 -17.81 -18.32 2.83
C THR A 202 -17.91 -17.30 1.70
N ARG A 203 -18.14 -16.01 2.03
CA ARG A 203 -18.23 -14.96 1.01
C ARG A 203 -16.90 -14.73 0.27
N LEU A 204 -15.76 -14.86 0.95
CA LEU A 204 -14.44 -14.78 0.34
C LEU A 204 -14.24 -15.86 -0.71
N ASP A 205 -14.59 -17.10 -0.39
CA ASP A 205 -14.46 -18.23 -1.32
C ASP A 205 -15.39 -18.05 -2.54
N GLU A 206 -16.63 -17.63 -2.34
CA GLU A 206 -17.58 -17.34 -3.43
C GLU A 206 -17.05 -16.24 -4.36
N MET A 207 -16.52 -15.14 -3.82
CA MET A 207 -15.98 -14.02 -4.59
C MET A 207 -14.69 -14.39 -5.32
N ALA A 208 -13.81 -15.17 -4.67
CA ALA A 208 -12.60 -15.69 -5.31
C ALA A 208 -12.93 -16.60 -6.49
N GLN A 209 -13.91 -17.48 -6.33
CA GLN A 209 -14.41 -18.35 -7.41
C GLN A 209 -14.99 -17.52 -8.57
N ALA A 210 -15.87 -16.56 -8.28
CA ALA A 210 -16.49 -15.71 -9.29
C ALA A 210 -15.45 -14.89 -10.08
N LEU A 211 -14.48 -14.30 -9.40
CA LEU A 211 -13.40 -13.55 -10.06
C LEU A 211 -12.47 -14.46 -10.88
N THR A 212 -12.21 -15.67 -10.38
CA THR A 212 -11.43 -16.68 -11.12
C THR A 212 -12.13 -17.07 -12.41
N LEU A 213 -13.44 -17.27 -12.39
CA LEU A 213 -14.25 -17.58 -13.58
C LEU A 213 -14.26 -16.38 -14.55
N LEU A 214 -14.45 -15.17 -14.04
CA LEU A 214 -14.46 -13.94 -14.85
C LEU A 214 -13.13 -13.74 -15.59
N ILE A 215 -12.02 -13.79 -14.86
CA ILE A 215 -10.68 -13.59 -15.44
C ILE A 215 -10.26 -14.81 -16.26
N GLY A 216 -10.60 -16.01 -15.80
CA GLY A 216 -10.35 -17.26 -16.51
C GLY A 216 -11.04 -17.33 -17.88
N GLY A 217 -12.23 -16.75 -18.00
CA GLY A 217 -12.95 -16.62 -19.28
C GLY A 217 -12.24 -15.72 -20.30
N LEU A 218 -11.34 -14.85 -19.86
CA LEU A 218 -10.49 -14.01 -20.73
C LEU A 218 -9.24 -14.76 -21.20
N MET A 219 -8.87 -15.86 -20.53
CA MET A 219 -7.70 -16.65 -20.89
C MET A 219 -8.01 -17.57 -22.03
N ARG A 220 -7.07 -17.70 -22.96
CA ARG A 220 -7.17 -18.72 -24.02
C ARG A 220 -6.90 -20.08 -23.41
N GLN A 221 -7.82 -21.03 -23.62
CA GLN A 221 -7.56 -22.42 -23.28
C GLN A 221 -6.45 -22.94 -24.19
N ASP A 222 -5.44 -23.61 -23.62
CA ASP A 222 -4.46 -24.36 -24.39
C ASP A 222 -5.22 -25.49 -25.13
N THR A 223 -5.65 -25.23 -26.35
CA THR A 223 -6.05 -26.28 -27.27
C THR A 223 -4.79 -27.02 -27.74
N ARG A 224 -4.17 -27.81 -26.86
CA ARG A 224 -3.29 -28.87 -27.32
C ARG A 224 -4.21 -29.91 -27.93
N PRO A 225 -4.09 -30.22 -29.23
CA PRO A 225 -4.78 -31.41 -29.78
C PRO A 225 -4.27 -32.60 -28.97
N SER A 226 -5.20 -33.33 -28.37
CA SER A 226 -4.96 -34.61 -27.74
C SER A 226 -4.29 -35.52 -28.81
N ALA A 227 -3.00 -35.83 -28.59
CA ALA A 227 -2.27 -36.78 -29.42
C ALA A 227 -2.72 -38.20 -29.06
N THR A 228 -3.95 -38.54 -29.45
CA THR A 228 -4.47 -39.90 -29.39
C THR A 228 -5.48 -40.08 -30.53
N ASP A 229 -4.95 -40.25 -31.74
CA ASP A 229 -5.64 -41.02 -32.80
C ASP A 229 -4.68 -41.27 -33.97
N HIS A 230 -3.66 -42.10 -33.77
CA HIS A 230 -3.03 -42.87 -34.85
C HIS A 230 -2.42 -44.13 -34.25
N ALA A 231 -3.29 -45.09 -33.95
CA ALA A 231 -2.90 -46.49 -33.87
C ALA A 231 -4.14 -47.33 -34.08
N SER A 232 -4.53 -47.51 -35.34
CA SER A 232 -5.30 -48.67 -35.80
C SER A 232 -5.39 -48.60 -37.33
N THR A 233 -4.48 -49.20 -38.03
CA THR A 233 -4.76 -50.02 -39.24
C THR A 233 -3.53 -50.91 -39.46
#